data_192d24a4637a421ecfd2fb285f0eefe1
#
_entry.id   192d24a4637a421ecfd2fb285f0eefe1
#
_cell.length_a   1.000
_cell.length_b   1.000
_cell.length_c   1.000
_cell.angle_alpha   90.00
_cell.angle_beta   90.00
_cell.angle_gamma   90.00
#
_symmetry.space_group_name_H-M   'P 1'
#
loop_
_entity.id
_entity.type
_entity.pdbx_description
1 polymer ?
#
loop_
_entity_poly.entity_id
_entity_poly.type
_entity_poly.pdbx_seq_one_letter_code
_entity_poly.pdbx_strand_id
1 'polypeptide(L)'
;SSGATDVSRNTSITVTFSEPMNPATVGATTFTVSSGTPSVLTAGTILYSGTTATFWPAEFLAVDTTYTVLVTTAATSAAGVALAANNTWTFTTGDSTSAGSVVPLRSAGEFVILSQAGISSVPDSEITGDIAVSPGLAVSITDFALSADATNTFSMSDQVVGRVYASNYAVPTPALLTAAVRDMGLAYQDAAARPANSTNLGDGNIGGMSVARGVYRFDTGLIINSDVTLIGSATDVWVFQVAGNLTIGSGANVVLSGGALPENVFWQVAGLVELDTTAHCEGTILSASSIALRTGASIDGRLMAGTAVTLDQAVVTEPN
;
A
#
# COMPACT_ATOMS: atom_id res chain seq x y z
N SER A 1 9.35 9.27 20.01
CA SER A 1 9.82 9.75 21.33
C SER A 1 9.18 11.10 21.66
N SER A 2 9.02 11.41 22.95
CA SER A 2 8.47 12.70 23.39
C SER A 2 9.39 13.86 22.98
N GLY A 3 8.79 14.93 22.40
CA GLY A 3 9.52 16.11 21.96
C GLY A 3 10.34 15.94 20.68
N ALA A 4 10.07 14.87 19.90
CA ALA A 4 10.71 14.70 18.59
C ALA A 4 10.34 15.85 17.66
N THR A 5 11.30 16.37 16.90
CA THR A 5 11.13 17.39 15.85
C THR A 5 11.45 16.81 14.49
N ASP A 6 11.08 17.50 13.44
CA ASP A 6 11.29 17.08 12.04
C ASP A 6 10.70 15.68 11.73
N VAL A 7 9.58 15.35 12.42
CA VAL A 7 8.90 14.07 12.21
C VAL A 7 8.21 14.08 10.85
N SER A 8 8.40 13.02 10.08
CA SER A 8 7.80 12.91 8.75
C SER A 8 6.28 13.00 8.79
N ARG A 9 5.70 13.71 7.83
CA ARG A 9 4.25 13.96 7.75
C ARG A 9 3.41 12.71 7.47
N ASN A 10 4.00 11.68 6.90
CA ASN A 10 3.38 10.37 6.63
C ASN A 10 3.58 9.35 7.77
N THR A 11 4.10 9.77 8.92
CA THR A 11 4.41 8.88 10.04
C THR A 11 3.15 8.24 10.63
N SER A 12 3.27 6.99 11.05
CA SER A 12 2.32 6.37 11.99
C SER A 12 2.78 6.62 13.43
N ILE A 13 1.85 6.67 14.35
CA ILE A 13 2.13 6.86 15.77
C ILE A 13 1.89 5.54 16.50
N THR A 14 2.92 4.97 17.10
CA THR A 14 2.86 3.68 17.78
C THR A 14 2.95 3.82 19.29
N VAL A 15 2.20 2.96 19.97
CA VAL A 15 2.25 2.76 21.44
C VAL A 15 2.45 1.28 21.69
N THR A 16 3.49 0.94 22.45
CA THR A 16 3.72 -0.43 22.92
C THR A 16 3.39 -0.51 24.39
N PHE A 17 2.47 -1.39 24.74
CA PHE A 17 2.06 -1.67 26.13
C PHE A 17 2.97 -2.76 26.72
N SER A 18 3.12 -2.76 28.03
CA SER A 18 3.90 -3.77 28.77
C SER A 18 3.25 -5.15 28.80
N GLU A 19 1.95 -5.21 28.55
CA GLU A 19 1.16 -6.44 28.51
C GLU A 19 0.05 -6.36 27.43
N PRO A 20 -0.54 -7.48 27.02
CA PRO A 20 -1.67 -7.46 26.09
C PRO A 20 -2.87 -6.68 26.64
N MET A 21 -3.42 -5.80 25.81
CA MET A 21 -4.59 -4.98 26.11
C MET A 21 -5.88 -5.66 25.62
N ASN A 22 -7.01 -5.26 26.21
CA ASN A 22 -8.32 -5.60 25.67
C ASN A 22 -8.56 -4.81 24.38
N PRO A 23 -8.64 -5.45 23.19
CA PRO A 23 -8.77 -4.75 21.92
C PRO A 23 -9.99 -3.81 21.85
N ALA A 24 -11.09 -4.17 22.54
CA ALA A 24 -12.31 -3.34 22.56
C ALA A 24 -12.12 -1.99 23.27
N THR A 25 -11.07 -1.86 24.08
CA THR A 25 -10.77 -0.62 24.83
C THR A 25 -9.65 0.21 24.20
N VAL A 26 -9.01 -0.30 23.14
CA VAL A 26 -7.95 0.42 22.41
C VAL A 26 -8.55 0.98 21.12
N GLY A 27 -8.95 2.23 21.14
CA GLY A 27 -9.67 2.85 20.02
C GLY A 27 -9.63 4.38 20.06
N ALA A 28 -10.39 5.02 19.16
CA ALA A 28 -10.37 6.46 18.91
C ALA A 28 -10.75 7.34 20.12
N THR A 29 -11.32 6.78 21.18
CA THR A 29 -11.63 7.51 22.42
C THR A 29 -10.54 7.36 23.49
N THR A 30 -9.67 6.37 23.36
CA THR A 30 -8.65 6.05 24.35
C THR A 30 -7.23 6.28 23.86
N PHE A 31 -7.01 6.25 22.54
CA PHE A 31 -5.77 6.61 21.90
C PHE A 31 -6.07 7.73 20.87
N THR A 32 -5.69 8.95 21.20
CA THR A 32 -5.98 10.14 20.41
C THR A 32 -4.72 10.87 20.00
N VAL A 33 -4.76 11.51 18.83
CA VAL A 33 -3.75 12.43 18.32
C VAL A 33 -4.45 13.75 18.00
N SER A 34 -3.88 14.85 18.43
CA SER A 34 -4.50 16.16 18.25
C SER A 34 -3.45 17.26 18.03
N SER A 35 -3.87 18.37 17.44
CA SER A 35 -3.03 19.55 17.24
C SER A 35 -3.81 20.85 17.47
N GLY A 36 -3.10 21.96 17.63
CA GLY A 36 -3.67 23.31 17.71
C GLY A 36 -4.20 23.73 19.09
N THR A 37 -4.63 25.01 19.16
CA THR A 37 -5.24 25.62 20.34
C THR A 37 -6.43 26.47 19.88
N PRO A 38 -7.68 26.04 20.09
CA PRO A 38 -8.11 24.85 20.81
C PRO A 38 -7.68 23.55 20.10
N SER A 39 -7.55 22.47 20.90
CA SER A 39 -7.10 21.16 20.39
C SER A 39 -8.11 20.55 19.43
N VAL A 40 -7.66 20.19 18.22
CA VAL A 40 -8.47 19.51 17.20
C VAL A 40 -7.95 18.08 17.04
N LEU A 41 -8.85 17.11 17.12
CA LEU A 41 -8.51 15.69 16.92
C LEU A 41 -8.13 15.43 15.46
N THR A 42 -7.03 14.72 15.27
CA THR A 42 -6.60 14.21 13.97
C THR A 42 -7.43 12.97 13.63
N ALA A 43 -8.07 12.98 12.47
CA ALA A 43 -8.75 11.78 11.96
C ALA A 43 -7.73 10.68 11.63
N GLY A 44 -8.07 9.44 11.93
CA GLY A 44 -7.18 8.30 11.67
C GLY A 44 -7.80 6.97 12.05
N THR A 45 -7.08 5.90 11.72
CA THR A 45 -7.46 4.52 12.06
C THR A 45 -6.48 3.97 13.09
N ILE A 46 -6.98 3.21 14.06
CA ILE A 46 -6.15 2.54 15.05
C ILE A 46 -6.19 1.04 14.76
N LEU A 47 -5.02 0.46 14.60
CA LEU A 47 -4.83 -0.99 14.52
C LEU A 47 -4.11 -1.44 15.80
N TYR A 48 -4.66 -2.45 16.47
CA TYR A 48 -4.05 -3.06 17.63
C TYR A 48 -3.70 -4.52 17.34
N SER A 49 -2.42 -4.88 17.56
CA SER A 49 -1.92 -6.26 17.38
C SER A 49 -0.85 -6.57 18.42
N GLY A 50 -0.95 -7.75 19.04
CA GLY A 50 -0.03 -8.17 20.11
C GLY A 50 -0.09 -7.23 21.32
N THR A 51 0.94 -6.45 21.54
CA THR A 51 1.01 -5.41 22.58
C THR A 51 1.15 -4.00 21.99
N THR A 52 1.00 -3.84 20.67
CA THR A 52 1.23 -2.56 19.99
C THR A 52 -0.06 -2.02 19.38
N ALA A 53 -0.37 -0.77 19.67
CA ALA A 53 -1.38 0.01 18.98
C ALA A 53 -0.71 1.01 18.02
N THR A 54 -1.17 1.05 16.78
CA THR A 54 -0.68 1.98 15.76
C THR A 54 -1.82 2.86 15.29
N PHE A 55 -1.65 4.17 15.43
CA PHE A 55 -2.53 5.17 14.83
C PHE A 55 -2.02 5.57 13.46
N TRP A 56 -2.85 5.43 12.44
CA TRP A 56 -2.60 5.87 11.08
C TRP A 56 -3.43 7.12 10.81
N PRO A 57 -2.82 8.31 10.62
CA PRO A 57 -3.54 9.51 10.21
C PRO A 57 -4.30 9.27 8.90
N ALA A 58 -5.52 9.81 8.78
CA ALA A 58 -6.32 9.69 7.56
C ALA A 58 -5.76 10.49 6.39
N GLU A 59 -5.05 11.57 6.71
CA GLU A 59 -4.35 12.46 5.77
C GLU A 59 -2.92 12.68 6.26
N PHE A 60 -2.07 13.24 5.41
CA PHE A 60 -0.75 13.67 5.86
C PHE A 60 -0.88 14.69 6.99
N LEU A 61 -0.06 14.52 8.01
CA LEU A 61 0.03 15.51 9.08
C LEU A 61 0.42 16.88 8.51
N ALA A 62 -0.06 17.96 9.11
CA ALA A 62 0.28 19.32 8.69
C ALA A 62 1.79 19.57 8.86
N VAL A 63 2.36 20.42 8.02
CA VAL A 63 3.78 20.83 8.10
C VAL A 63 4.04 21.65 9.37
N ASP A 64 5.24 21.53 9.93
CA ASP A 64 5.73 22.30 11.08
C ASP A 64 4.72 22.40 12.24
N THR A 65 3.98 21.32 12.48
CA THR A 65 2.87 21.30 13.43
C THR A 65 3.18 20.39 14.62
N THR A 66 2.97 20.91 15.83
CA THR A 66 3.10 20.11 17.05
C THR A 66 1.81 19.34 17.31
N TYR A 67 1.96 18.02 17.42
CA TYR A 67 0.90 17.09 17.75
C TYR A 67 1.05 16.58 19.18
N THR A 68 -0.08 16.46 19.86
CA THR A 68 -0.18 15.84 21.19
C THR A 68 -0.83 14.48 21.04
N VAL A 69 -0.18 13.45 21.56
CA VAL A 69 -0.68 12.09 21.65
C VAL A 69 -1.14 11.84 23.09
N LEU A 70 -2.31 11.23 23.23
CA LEU A 70 -2.87 10.89 24.53
C LEU A 70 -3.38 9.45 24.51
N VAL A 71 -2.92 8.63 25.48
CA VAL A 71 -3.54 7.34 25.81
C VAL A 71 -4.13 7.44 27.19
N THR A 72 -5.44 7.22 27.31
CA THR A 72 -6.18 7.41 28.55
C THR A 72 -6.23 6.14 29.41
N THR A 73 -6.53 6.30 30.69
CA THR A 73 -6.76 5.20 31.64
C THR A 73 -7.98 4.33 31.30
N ALA A 74 -8.81 4.74 30.33
CA ALA A 74 -9.93 3.92 29.84
C ALA A 74 -9.47 2.73 28.97
N ALA A 75 -8.21 2.72 28.49
CA ALA A 75 -7.60 1.54 27.93
C ALA A 75 -7.26 0.55 29.05
N THR A 76 -7.74 -0.71 28.94
CA THR A 76 -7.55 -1.76 29.94
C THR A 76 -6.75 -2.92 29.38
N SER A 77 -6.01 -3.61 30.25
CA SER A 77 -5.37 -4.87 29.88
C SER A 77 -6.39 -5.97 29.56
N ALA A 78 -5.95 -7.08 28.98
CA ALA A 78 -6.78 -8.26 28.75
C ALA A 78 -7.38 -8.83 30.04
N ALA A 79 -6.78 -8.56 31.21
CA ALA A 79 -7.27 -8.89 32.53
C ALA A 79 -8.27 -7.84 33.10
N GLY A 80 -8.56 -6.77 32.35
CA GLY A 80 -9.47 -5.70 32.76
C GLY A 80 -8.84 -4.62 33.66
N VAL A 81 -7.53 -4.62 33.82
CA VAL A 81 -6.82 -3.61 34.63
C VAL A 81 -6.58 -2.36 33.78
N ALA A 82 -7.00 -1.20 34.29
CA ALA A 82 -6.78 0.10 33.63
C ALA A 82 -5.31 0.54 33.72
N LEU A 83 -4.88 1.38 32.77
CA LEU A 83 -3.60 2.06 32.88
C LEU A 83 -3.55 2.89 34.18
N ALA A 84 -2.39 2.90 34.83
CA ALA A 84 -2.19 3.59 36.12
C ALA A 84 -2.40 5.13 36.01
N ALA A 85 -2.12 5.71 34.84
CA ALA A 85 -2.31 7.13 34.54
C ALA A 85 -2.46 7.32 33.01
N ASN A 86 -2.99 8.48 32.62
CA ASN A 86 -2.95 8.91 31.24
C ASN A 86 -1.49 9.08 30.79
N ASN A 87 -1.16 8.61 29.61
CA ASN A 87 0.14 8.82 28.98
C ASN A 87 0.01 9.86 27.87
N THR A 88 0.80 10.93 27.98
CA THR A 88 0.77 12.03 27.03
C THR A 88 2.18 12.41 26.61
N TRP A 89 2.36 12.60 25.29
CA TRP A 89 3.61 13.13 24.73
C TRP A 89 3.33 13.95 23.48
N THR A 90 4.33 14.70 23.04
CA THR A 90 4.25 15.54 21.85
C THR A 90 5.33 15.20 20.84
N PHE A 91 5.08 15.52 19.57
CA PHE A 91 6.07 15.57 18.51
C PHE A 91 5.73 16.72 17.56
N THR A 92 6.71 17.22 16.82
CA THR A 92 6.52 18.26 15.81
C THR A 92 6.92 17.71 14.45
N THR A 93 6.04 17.84 13.47
CA THR A 93 6.32 17.46 12.09
C THR A 93 7.28 18.44 11.43
N GLY A 94 8.08 17.96 10.48
CA GLY A 94 8.81 18.79 9.53
C GLY A 94 7.99 19.04 8.25
N ASP A 95 8.68 19.44 7.20
CA ASP A 95 8.11 19.69 5.87
C ASP A 95 8.15 18.45 4.97
N SER A 96 8.91 17.45 5.34
CA SER A 96 9.21 16.27 4.51
C SER A 96 8.35 15.06 4.83
N THR A 97 8.24 14.16 3.85
CA THR A 97 7.82 12.78 4.03
C THR A 97 9.04 11.86 4.13
N SER A 98 8.93 10.72 4.80
CA SER A 98 10.07 9.82 5.00
C SER A 98 10.43 9.10 3.71
N ALA A 99 11.65 9.31 3.20
CA ALA A 99 12.13 8.65 2.00
C ALA A 99 12.49 7.16 2.21
N GLY A 100 12.90 6.80 3.40
CA GLY A 100 13.45 5.45 3.71
C GLY A 100 12.48 4.51 4.42
N SER A 101 11.20 4.85 4.57
CA SER A 101 10.19 3.96 5.17
C SER A 101 9.34 3.26 4.09
N VAL A 102 8.76 2.12 4.43
CA VAL A 102 7.80 1.43 3.59
C VAL A 102 6.59 2.34 3.30
N VAL A 103 6.06 2.30 2.08
CA VAL A 103 4.81 3.03 1.73
C VAL A 103 3.63 2.35 2.42
N PRO A 104 2.87 3.07 3.27
CA PRO A 104 1.81 2.43 4.05
C PRO A 104 0.56 2.18 3.19
N LEU A 105 0.34 0.92 2.82
CA LEU A 105 -0.84 0.50 2.02
C LEU A 105 -2.13 0.46 2.85
N ARG A 106 -2.03 0.32 4.19
CA ARG A 106 -3.20 0.23 5.10
C ARG A 106 -4.18 -0.86 4.65
N SER A 107 -5.49 -0.56 4.60
CA SER A 107 -6.51 -1.52 4.14
C SER A 107 -6.41 -1.88 2.65
N ALA A 108 -5.70 -1.10 1.83
CA ALA A 108 -5.41 -1.49 0.45
C ALA A 108 -4.45 -2.69 0.38
N GLY A 109 -3.58 -2.84 1.38
CA GLY A 109 -2.64 -3.97 1.48
C GLY A 109 -3.28 -5.34 1.68
N GLU A 110 -4.57 -5.41 2.01
CA GLU A 110 -5.34 -6.66 2.09
C GLU A 110 -5.63 -7.27 0.70
N PHE A 111 -5.36 -6.54 -0.39
CA PHE A 111 -5.64 -6.98 -1.75
C PHE A 111 -4.36 -7.11 -2.57
N VAL A 112 -4.27 -8.20 -3.35
CA VAL A 112 -3.22 -8.38 -4.34
C VAL A 112 -3.53 -7.63 -5.63
N ILE A 113 -4.84 -7.49 -5.96
CA ILE A 113 -5.31 -6.60 -7.03
C ILE A 113 -6.44 -5.73 -6.50
N LEU A 114 -6.26 -4.40 -6.57
CA LEU A 114 -7.31 -3.42 -6.28
C LEU A 114 -7.45 -2.46 -7.46
N SER A 115 -8.64 -2.41 -8.05
CA SER A 115 -8.93 -1.60 -9.23
C SER A 115 -10.18 -0.76 -9.02
N GLN A 116 -10.22 0.45 -9.62
CA GLN A 116 -11.41 1.29 -9.48
C GLN A 116 -12.46 1.05 -10.58
N ALA A 117 -12.09 0.60 -11.77
CA ALA A 117 -13.03 0.44 -12.88
C ALA A 117 -13.35 -1.03 -13.20
N GLY A 118 -12.35 -1.90 -13.31
CA GLY A 118 -12.55 -3.29 -13.64
C GLY A 118 -11.29 -4.14 -13.62
N ILE A 119 -11.50 -5.45 -13.61
CA ILE A 119 -10.43 -6.46 -13.72
C ILE A 119 -10.88 -7.42 -14.82
N SER A 120 -10.04 -7.63 -15.82
CA SER A 120 -10.30 -8.63 -16.88
C SER A 120 -9.16 -9.63 -16.97
N SER A 121 -9.49 -10.87 -17.29
CA SER A 121 -8.52 -11.94 -17.47
C SER A 121 -8.69 -12.61 -18.83
N VAL A 122 -7.59 -12.98 -19.47
CA VAL A 122 -7.62 -14.09 -20.42
C VAL A 122 -7.44 -15.36 -19.62
N PRO A 123 -8.26 -16.42 -19.85
CA PRO A 123 -8.20 -17.65 -19.06
C PRO A 123 -6.81 -18.26 -18.95
N ASP A 124 -6.60 -18.96 -17.82
CA ASP A 124 -5.37 -19.52 -17.29
C ASP A 124 -4.44 -18.49 -16.61
N SER A 125 -4.96 -17.28 -16.22
CA SER A 125 -4.24 -16.45 -15.25
C SER A 125 -4.36 -17.05 -13.85
N GLU A 126 -3.28 -16.97 -13.06
CA GLU A 126 -3.19 -17.51 -11.70
C GLU A 126 -2.95 -16.37 -10.69
N ILE A 127 -3.87 -16.20 -9.74
CA ILE A 127 -3.78 -15.12 -8.76
C ILE A 127 -3.79 -15.71 -7.35
N THR A 128 -2.79 -15.39 -6.55
CA THR A 128 -2.71 -15.74 -5.13
C THR A 128 -2.89 -14.50 -4.27
N GLY A 129 -4.01 -14.43 -3.56
CA GLY A 129 -4.45 -13.29 -2.73
C GLY A 129 -5.84 -12.79 -3.12
N ASP A 130 -6.39 -11.89 -2.30
CA ASP A 130 -7.72 -11.33 -2.51
C ASP A 130 -7.69 -10.25 -3.61
N ILE A 131 -8.74 -10.19 -4.44
CA ILE A 131 -8.88 -9.16 -5.48
C ILE A 131 -10.16 -8.36 -5.30
N ALA A 132 -10.13 -7.08 -5.69
CA ALA A 132 -11.27 -6.20 -5.49
C ALA A 132 -11.45 -5.15 -6.58
N VAL A 133 -12.73 -4.80 -6.84
CA VAL A 133 -13.09 -3.65 -7.68
C VAL A 133 -14.02 -2.71 -6.92
N SER A 134 -13.69 -1.41 -6.89
CA SER A 134 -14.53 -0.36 -6.29
C SER A 134 -14.11 1.04 -6.80
N PRO A 135 -15.04 1.90 -7.21
CA PRO A 135 -16.51 1.77 -7.18
C PRO A 135 -17.10 0.86 -8.26
N GLY A 136 -16.26 0.21 -9.09
CA GLY A 136 -16.71 -0.76 -10.09
C GLY A 136 -17.56 -1.89 -9.46
N LEU A 137 -18.44 -2.47 -10.26
CA LEU A 137 -19.37 -3.52 -9.85
C LEU A 137 -18.81 -4.91 -10.21
N ALA A 138 -19.36 -5.98 -9.66
CA ALA A 138 -18.97 -7.35 -9.99
C ALA A 138 -19.01 -7.67 -11.50
N VAL A 139 -19.91 -7.03 -12.26
CA VAL A 139 -20.00 -7.16 -13.72
C VAL A 139 -18.78 -6.62 -14.46
N SER A 140 -17.95 -5.77 -13.83
CA SER A 140 -16.70 -5.28 -14.39
C SER A 140 -15.50 -6.19 -14.11
N ILE A 141 -15.72 -7.31 -13.40
CA ILE A 141 -14.75 -8.40 -13.26
C ILE A 141 -15.11 -9.45 -14.28
N THR A 142 -14.39 -9.49 -15.40
CA THR A 142 -14.75 -10.30 -16.57
C THR A 142 -13.80 -11.47 -16.78
N ASP A 143 -14.36 -12.57 -17.28
CA ASP A 143 -13.64 -13.81 -17.63
C ASP A 143 -13.05 -14.57 -16.43
N PHE A 144 -13.58 -14.35 -15.23
CA PHE A 144 -13.21 -15.05 -14.00
C PHE A 144 -14.18 -16.17 -13.59
N ALA A 145 -15.28 -16.37 -14.29
CA ALA A 145 -16.31 -17.37 -13.95
C ALA A 145 -16.75 -17.29 -12.47
N LEU A 146 -17.13 -16.09 -12.00
CA LEU A 146 -17.41 -15.81 -10.60
C LEU A 146 -18.56 -16.66 -10.04
N SER A 147 -18.34 -17.29 -8.88
CA SER A 147 -19.34 -18.01 -8.08
C SER A 147 -19.54 -17.26 -6.77
N ALA A 148 -20.75 -16.72 -6.55
CA ALA A 148 -21.05 -15.96 -5.34
C ALA A 148 -21.04 -16.85 -4.09
N ASP A 149 -20.46 -16.36 -2.98
CA ASP A 149 -20.59 -16.96 -1.66
C ASP A 149 -22.03 -16.90 -1.14
N ALA A 150 -22.40 -17.80 -0.25
CA ALA A 150 -23.75 -17.87 0.33
C ALA A 150 -24.17 -16.58 1.07
N THR A 151 -23.20 -15.82 1.61
CA THR A 151 -23.46 -14.51 2.26
C THR A 151 -23.56 -13.36 1.27
N ASN A 152 -23.18 -13.58 0.01
CA ASN A 152 -23.04 -12.55 -1.03
C ASN A 152 -22.09 -11.39 -0.65
N THR A 153 -21.13 -11.63 0.22
CA THR A 153 -20.11 -10.64 0.62
C THR A 153 -18.86 -10.70 -0.26
N PHE A 154 -18.63 -11.82 -0.96
CA PHE A 154 -17.56 -12.03 -1.93
C PHE A 154 -17.97 -13.09 -2.95
N SER A 155 -17.15 -13.30 -3.96
CA SER A 155 -17.21 -14.44 -4.88
C SER A 155 -15.90 -15.22 -4.87
N MET A 156 -15.95 -16.41 -5.45
CA MET A 156 -14.81 -17.28 -5.72
C MET A 156 -14.61 -17.40 -7.23
N SER A 157 -13.39 -17.75 -7.64
CA SER A 157 -13.02 -18.06 -9.02
C SER A 157 -11.92 -19.13 -9.02
N ASP A 158 -11.90 -20.00 -10.01
CA ASP A 158 -10.83 -21.01 -10.16
C ASP A 158 -9.46 -20.38 -10.50
N GLN A 159 -9.45 -19.14 -10.98
CA GLN A 159 -8.22 -18.38 -11.25
C GLN A 159 -7.66 -17.65 -10.00
N VAL A 160 -8.38 -17.68 -8.86
CA VAL A 160 -8.02 -16.90 -7.66
C VAL A 160 -7.94 -17.78 -6.43
N VAL A 161 -6.75 -17.96 -5.91
CA VAL A 161 -6.54 -18.54 -4.57
C VAL A 161 -6.74 -17.41 -3.55
N GLY A 162 -8.00 -17.13 -3.23
CA GLY A 162 -8.45 -16.00 -2.43
C GLY A 162 -9.91 -15.69 -2.71
N ARG A 163 -10.33 -14.47 -2.39
CA ARG A 163 -11.69 -13.98 -2.56
C ARG A 163 -11.76 -12.85 -3.57
N VAL A 164 -12.90 -12.75 -4.24
CA VAL A 164 -13.18 -11.69 -5.21
C VAL A 164 -14.25 -10.77 -4.67
N TYR A 165 -13.93 -9.48 -4.52
CA TYR A 165 -14.81 -8.49 -3.94
C TYR A 165 -15.25 -7.44 -4.97
N ALA A 166 -16.49 -6.95 -4.82
CA ALA A 166 -17.03 -5.86 -5.64
C ALA A 166 -17.92 -4.94 -4.81
N SER A 167 -18.01 -3.67 -5.23
CA SER A 167 -18.72 -2.64 -4.47
C SER A 167 -20.23 -2.87 -4.30
N ASN A 168 -20.83 -3.72 -5.13
CA ASN A 168 -22.26 -4.09 -5.06
C ASN A 168 -22.56 -5.38 -4.31
N TYR A 169 -21.59 -5.94 -3.60
CA TYR A 169 -21.83 -7.09 -2.72
C TYR A 169 -22.45 -6.67 -1.38
N ALA A 170 -22.87 -7.65 -0.59
CA ALA A 170 -23.53 -7.38 0.69
C ALA A 170 -22.59 -6.71 1.73
N VAL A 171 -23.18 -6.02 2.70
CA VAL A 171 -22.45 -5.43 3.84
C VAL A 171 -21.67 -6.55 4.57
N PRO A 172 -20.39 -6.34 4.97
CA PRO A 172 -19.69 -5.05 5.09
C PRO A 172 -18.85 -4.63 3.85
N THR A 173 -18.87 -5.38 2.76
CA THR A 173 -17.95 -5.24 1.62
C THR A 173 -17.91 -3.82 1.02
N PRO A 174 -19.03 -3.09 0.77
CA PRO A 174 -18.94 -1.75 0.19
C PRO A 174 -18.14 -0.76 1.03
N ALA A 175 -18.29 -0.81 2.36
CA ALA A 175 -17.56 0.09 3.27
C ALA A 175 -16.07 -0.25 3.34
N LEU A 176 -15.73 -1.55 3.39
CA LEU A 176 -14.37 -2.07 3.36
C LEU A 176 -13.65 -1.61 2.09
N LEU A 177 -14.27 -1.77 0.92
CA LEU A 177 -13.68 -1.38 -0.36
C LEU A 177 -13.54 0.14 -0.52
N THR A 178 -14.50 0.92 0.01
CA THR A 178 -14.39 2.39 0.03
C THR A 178 -13.16 2.84 0.84
N ALA A 179 -12.90 2.19 1.98
CA ALA A 179 -11.71 2.46 2.77
C ALA A 179 -10.42 2.05 2.04
N ALA A 180 -10.42 0.87 1.40
CA ALA A 180 -9.26 0.37 0.66
C ALA A 180 -8.88 1.29 -0.53
N VAL A 181 -9.85 1.75 -1.31
CA VAL A 181 -9.59 2.69 -2.42
C VAL A 181 -9.06 4.03 -1.93
N ARG A 182 -9.60 4.56 -0.82
CA ARG A 182 -9.04 5.76 -0.20
C ARG A 182 -7.59 5.54 0.23
N ASP A 183 -7.31 4.43 0.89
CA ASP A 183 -5.97 4.11 1.41
C ASP A 183 -4.97 3.84 0.28
N MET A 184 -5.41 3.26 -0.86
CA MET A 184 -4.64 3.18 -2.10
C MET A 184 -4.25 4.57 -2.62
N GLY A 185 -5.20 5.52 -2.63
CA GLY A 185 -4.93 6.91 -3.03
C GLY A 185 -3.91 7.60 -2.10
N LEU A 186 -3.99 7.35 -0.79
CA LEU A 186 -3.02 7.87 0.18
C LEU A 186 -1.63 7.25 0.00
N ALA A 187 -1.55 5.95 -0.29
CA ALA A 187 -0.28 5.28 -0.60
C ALA A 187 0.37 5.85 -1.88
N TYR A 188 -0.44 6.10 -2.91
CA TYR A 188 0.03 6.76 -4.14
C TYR A 188 0.59 8.16 -3.84
N GLN A 189 -0.13 8.97 -3.05
CA GLN A 189 0.30 10.33 -2.68
C GLN A 189 1.56 10.31 -1.81
N ASP A 190 1.65 9.36 -0.86
CA ASP A 190 2.85 9.18 -0.03
C ASP A 190 4.07 8.89 -0.91
N ALA A 191 3.97 7.91 -1.79
CA ALA A 191 5.06 7.54 -2.69
C ALA A 191 5.47 8.73 -3.60
N ALA A 192 4.50 9.48 -4.15
CA ALA A 192 4.74 10.62 -5.03
C ALA A 192 5.39 11.82 -4.33
N ALA A 193 5.10 12.02 -3.03
CA ALA A 193 5.57 13.18 -2.27
C ALA A 193 6.97 12.99 -1.66
N ARG A 194 7.57 11.79 -1.76
CA ARG A 194 8.89 11.53 -1.17
C ARG A 194 9.99 12.28 -1.91
N PRO A 195 10.96 12.87 -1.21
CA PRO A 195 12.09 13.53 -1.84
C PRO A 195 12.94 12.51 -2.62
N ALA A 196 13.20 12.79 -3.88
CA ALA A 196 13.98 11.91 -4.73
C ALA A 196 15.48 11.98 -4.39
N ASN A 197 16.13 10.82 -4.32
CA ASN A 197 17.58 10.70 -4.18
C ASN A 197 18.28 10.85 -5.55
N SER A 198 17.59 10.52 -6.65
CA SER A 198 18.09 10.61 -8.02
C SER A 198 16.97 10.91 -8.99
N THR A 199 17.26 11.64 -10.05
CA THR A 199 16.29 11.96 -11.11
C THR A 199 16.79 11.41 -12.45
N ASN A 200 15.86 10.86 -13.26
CA ASN A 200 16.07 10.37 -14.61
C ASN A 200 17.27 9.40 -14.72
N LEU A 201 17.42 8.49 -13.76
CA LEU A 201 18.47 7.46 -13.78
C LEU A 201 18.42 6.70 -15.11
N GLY A 202 19.57 6.51 -15.75
CA GLY A 202 19.68 5.82 -17.03
C GLY A 202 18.90 6.50 -18.17
N ASP A 203 18.65 7.82 -18.08
CA ASP A 203 17.86 8.58 -19.06
C ASP A 203 16.44 7.97 -19.29
N GLY A 204 15.86 7.38 -18.23
CA GLY A 204 14.54 6.73 -18.27
C GLY A 204 14.58 5.26 -18.70
N ASN A 205 15.75 4.65 -18.84
CA ASN A 205 15.91 3.20 -19.02
C ASN A 205 16.91 2.65 -18.01
N ILE A 206 16.43 1.82 -17.09
CA ILE A 206 17.27 1.21 -16.04
C ILE A 206 17.60 -0.27 -16.32
N GLY A 207 17.25 -0.78 -17.50
CA GLY A 207 17.62 -2.14 -17.92
C GLY A 207 19.13 -2.35 -17.89
N GLY A 208 19.59 -3.49 -17.37
CA GLY A 208 21.01 -3.83 -17.20
C GLY A 208 21.68 -3.18 -15.98
N MET A 209 20.97 -2.37 -15.19
CA MET A 209 21.54 -1.65 -14.05
C MET A 209 21.38 -2.42 -12.75
N SER A 210 22.26 -2.08 -11.79
CA SER A 210 22.09 -2.43 -10.37
C SER A 210 21.70 -1.16 -9.61
N VAL A 211 20.54 -1.20 -8.94
CA VAL A 211 19.94 -0.04 -8.29
C VAL A 211 19.88 -0.26 -6.78
N ALA A 212 20.56 0.61 -6.01
CA ALA A 212 20.53 0.60 -4.56
C ALA A 212 19.19 1.14 -4.03
N ARG A 213 18.94 0.98 -2.72
CA ARG A 213 17.77 1.56 -2.05
C ARG A 213 17.66 3.06 -2.29
N GLY A 214 16.44 3.59 -2.35
CA GLY A 214 16.22 5.02 -2.48
C GLY A 214 14.93 5.39 -3.19
N VAL A 215 14.74 6.68 -3.40
CA VAL A 215 13.64 7.26 -4.17
C VAL A 215 14.19 7.78 -5.50
N TYR A 216 13.64 7.26 -6.58
CA TYR A 216 14.06 7.56 -7.97
C TYR A 216 12.90 8.22 -8.70
N ARG A 217 13.14 9.41 -9.23
CA ARG A 217 12.13 10.16 -9.99
C ARG A 217 12.45 10.16 -11.47
N PHE A 218 11.42 9.93 -12.28
CA PHE A 218 11.45 10.00 -13.73
C PHE A 218 10.40 11.03 -14.18
N ASP A 219 10.87 12.12 -14.80
CA ASP A 219 10.01 13.23 -15.26
C ASP A 219 9.22 12.86 -16.52
N THR A 220 9.51 11.71 -17.12
CA THR A 220 8.82 11.10 -18.26
C THR A 220 8.45 9.65 -17.92
N GLY A 221 8.42 8.76 -18.92
CA GLY A 221 8.25 7.32 -18.69
C GLY A 221 9.51 6.64 -18.18
N LEU A 222 9.34 5.43 -17.66
CA LEU A 222 10.39 4.51 -17.27
C LEU A 222 10.30 3.23 -18.10
N ILE A 223 11.43 2.81 -18.65
CA ILE A 223 11.56 1.57 -19.42
C ILE A 223 12.55 0.64 -18.71
N ILE A 224 12.22 -0.65 -18.67
CA ILE A 224 13.12 -1.73 -18.23
C ILE A 224 13.15 -2.73 -19.37
N ASN A 225 14.12 -2.58 -20.30
CA ASN A 225 14.20 -3.40 -21.52
C ASN A 225 15.09 -4.65 -21.39
N SER A 226 15.72 -4.84 -20.23
CA SER A 226 16.48 -6.02 -19.83
C SER A 226 16.50 -6.07 -18.31
N ASP A 227 16.96 -7.15 -17.72
CA ASP A 227 16.94 -7.34 -16.27
C ASP A 227 17.54 -6.14 -15.51
N VAL A 228 16.84 -5.69 -14.47
CA VAL A 228 17.33 -4.72 -13.49
C VAL A 228 17.49 -5.40 -12.15
N THR A 229 18.60 -5.16 -11.46
CA THR A 229 18.83 -5.75 -10.13
C THR A 229 18.67 -4.70 -9.04
N LEU A 230 17.75 -4.92 -8.10
CA LEU A 230 17.60 -4.12 -6.88
C LEU A 230 18.45 -4.74 -5.77
N ILE A 231 19.55 -4.07 -5.39
CA ILE A 231 20.51 -4.59 -4.41
C ILE A 231 20.33 -3.92 -3.05
N GLY A 232 20.01 -4.71 -2.02
CA GLY A 232 19.88 -4.23 -0.65
C GLY A 232 19.52 -5.31 0.33
N SER A 233 19.25 -4.91 1.58
CA SER A 233 18.83 -5.78 2.67
C SER A 233 17.30 -5.90 2.77
N ALA A 234 16.81 -6.73 3.68
CA ALA A 234 15.39 -6.92 3.97
C ALA A 234 14.68 -5.67 4.53
N THR A 235 15.40 -4.64 4.94
CA THR A 235 14.84 -3.38 5.46
C THR A 235 14.98 -2.20 4.50
N ASP A 236 15.63 -2.42 3.36
CA ASP A 236 15.85 -1.37 2.37
C ASP A 236 14.60 -1.17 1.50
N VAL A 237 14.31 0.10 1.17
CA VAL A 237 13.10 0.48 0.44
C VAL A 237 13.47 1.16 -0.88
N TRP A 238 12.74 0.79 -1.94
CA TRP A 238 12.81 1.42 -3.25
C TRP A 238 11.47 2.07 -3.59
N VAL A 239 11.51 3.32 -4.03
CA VAL A 239 10.33 4.02 -4.55
C VAL A 239 10.70 4.62 -5.91
N PHE A 240 10.00 4.18 -6.94
CA PHE A 240 10.13 4.70 -8.30
C PHE A 240 8.94 5.61 -8.60
N GLN A 241 9.19 6.91 -8.76
CA GLN A 241 8.19 7.93 -9.09
C GLN A 241 8.25 8.18 -10.60
N VAL A 242 7.23 7.76 -11.33
CA VAL A 242 7.20 7.84 -12.80
C VAL A 242 6.08 8.79 -13.24
N ALA A 243 6.44 9.94 -13.81
CA ALA A 243 5.47 10.94 -14.29
C ALA A 243 4.75 10.53 -15.59
N GLY A 244 5.27 9.55 -16.31
CA GLY A 244 4.67 8.96 -17.51
C GLY A 244 4.28 7.50 -17.32
N ASN A 245 4.51 6.69 -18.32
CA ASN A 245 4.24 5.25 -18.33
C ASN A 245 5.42 4.44 -17.79
N LEU A 246 5.14 3.28 -17.22
CA LEU A 246 6.13 2.24 -16.91
C LEU A 246 5.96 1.09 -17.91
N THR A 247 7.05 0.71 -18.57
CA THR A 247 7.08 -0.47 -19.44
C THR A 247 8.20 -1.41 -19.01
N ILE A 248 7.88 -2.65 -18.68
CA ILE A 248 8.85 -3.73 -18.51
C ILE A 248 8.78 -4.57 -19.77
N GLY A 249 9.87 -4.55 -20.55
CA GLY A 249 9.94 -5.19 -21.86
C GLY A 249 9.89 -6.71 -21.82
N SER A 250 9.57 -7.32 -22.94
CA SER A 250 9.41 -8.78 -23.05
C SER A 250 10.63 -9.54 -22.50
N GLY A 251 10.37 -10.45 -21.57
CA GLY A 251 11.38 -11.27 -20.91
C GLY A 251 12.32 -10.53 -19.96
N ALA A 252 12.12 -9.23 -19.73
CA ALA A 252 12.90 -8.47 -18.76
C ALA A 252 12.37 -8.71 -17.34
N ASN A 253 13.30 -8.77 -16.37
CA ASN A 253 12.99 -9.08 -14.98
C ASN A 253 13.47 -7.98 -14.03
N VAL A 254 12.65 -7.66 -13.04
CA VAL A 254 13.12 -7.01 -11.82
C VAL A 254 13.63 -8.08 -10.89
N VAL A 255 14.91 -8.04 -10.55
CA VAL A 255 15.59 -9.07 -9.75
C VAL A 255 15.97 -8.49 -8.39
N LEU A 256 15.59 -9.14 -7.30
CA LEU A 256 15.99 -8.76 -5.95
C LEU A 256 17.29 -9.46 -5.54
N SER A 257 18.18 -8.75 -4.87
CA SER A 257 19.49 -9.26 -4.44
C SER A 257 19.90 -8.71 -3.07
N GLY A 258 20.75 -9.46 -2.35
CA GLY A 258 21.29 -9.06 -1.05
C GLY A 258 20.29 -9.21 0.12
N GLY A 259 19.13 -9.82 -0.13
CA GLY A 259 18.06 -9.98 0.86
C GLY A 259 16.96 -8.92 0.73
N ALA A 260 16.94 -8.13 -0.35
CA ALA A 260 15.83 -7.24 -0.68
C ALA A 260 14.50 -8.01 -0.76
N LEU A 261 13.41 -7.38 -0.32
CA LEU A 261 12.10 -8.01 -0.23
C LEU A 261 11.10 -7.29 -1.15
N PRO A 262 10.19 -8.01 -1.83
CA PRO A 262 9.22 -7.40 -2.75
C PRO A 262 8.25 -6.43 -2.06
N GLU A 263 7.89 -6.66 -0.80
CA GLU A 263 7.04 -5.75 -0.03
C GLU A 263 7.66 -4.36 0.21
N ASN A 264 8.94 -4.19 -0.05
CA ASN A 264 9.69 -2.93 0.11
C ASN A 264 9.95 -2.21 -1.23
N VAL A 265 9.41 -2.69 -2.34
CA VAL A 265 9.55 -2.08 -3.66
C VAL A 265 8.23 -1.47 -4.11
N PHE A 266 8.24 -0.18 -4.46
CA PHE A 266 7.05 0.58 -4.83
C PHE A 266 7.25 1.32 -6.15
N TRP A 267 6.31 1.12 -7.08
CA TRP A 267 6.24 1.77 -8.37
C TRP A 267 5.06 2.73 -8.40
N GLN A 268 5.28 4.01 -8.11
CA GLN A 268 4.26 5.04 -8.25
C GLN A 268 4.30 5.57 -9.69
N VAL A 269 3.22 5.37 -10.44
CA VAL A 269 3.15 5.65 -11.88
C VAL A 269 1.94 6.52 -12.20
N ALA A 270 2.17 7.68 -12.80
CA ALA A 270 1.08 8.58 -13.19
C ALA A 270 0.34 8.11 -14.45
N GLY A 271 1.05 7.43 -15.35
CA GLY A 271 0.52 6.87 -16.58
C GLY A 271 0.10 5.40 -16.46
N LEU A 272 0.01 4.74 -17.60
CA LEU A 272 -0.25 3.29 -17.67
C LEU A 272 1.00 2.48 -17.32
N VAL A 273 0.78 1.26 -16.84
CA VAL A 273 1.83 0.27 -16.61
C VAL A 273 1.61 -0.90 -17.55
N GLU A 274 2.67 -1.34 -18.20
CA GLU A 274 2.66 -2.49 -19.09
C GLU A 274 3.84 -3.42 -18.75
N LEU A 275 3.50 -4.65 -18.36
CA LEU A 275 4.43 -5.77 -18.31
C LEU A 275 4.24 -6.57 -19.58
N ASP A 276 5.24 -6.50 -20.48
CA ASP A 276 5.21 -7.21 -21.76
C ASP A 276 5.32 -8.73 -21.56
N THR A 277 5.17 -9.46 -22.66
CA THR A 277 5.17 -10.93 -22.68
C THR A 277 6.34 -11.51 -21.87
N THR A 278 6.03 -12.39 -20.91
CA THR A 278 6.98 -13.07 -20.01
C THR A 278 7.86 -12.15 -19.16
N ALA A 279 7.52 -10.86 -19.04
CA ALA A 279 8.20 -9.95 -18.11
C ALA A 279 7.88 -10.32 -16.65
N HIS A 280 8.82 -10.10 -15.76
CA HIS A 280 8.62 -10.30 -14.31
C HIS A 280 8.89 -9.02 -13.52
N CYS A 281 7.97 -8.70 -12.61
CA CYS A 281 8.08 -7.54 -11.72
C CYS A 281 8.08 -7.96 -10.26
N GLU A 282 8.72 -7.17 -9.42
CA GLU A 282 8.73 -7.30 -7.97
C GLU A 282 8.16 -6.03 -7.34
N GLY A 283 7.30 -6.21 -6.33
CA GLY A 283 6.80 -5.11 -5.49
C GLY A 283 5.40 -4.61 -5.84
N THR A 284 5.02 -3.51 -5.20
CA THR A 284 3.69 -2.92 -5.34
C THR A 284 3.65 -1.86 -6.43
N ILE A 285 2.79 -2.04 -7.41
CA ILE A 285 2.50 -1.05 -8.47
C ILE A 285 1.29 -0.21 -8.05
N LEU A 286 1.51 1.09 -7.93
CA LEU A 286 0.49 2.12 -7.64
C LEU A 286 0.33 2.98 -8.89
N SER A 287 -0.62 2.66 -9.76
CA SER A 287 -0.87 3.40 -11.00
C SER A 287 -2.09 4.31 -10.87
N ALA A 288 -1.98 5.57 -11.29
CA ALA A 288 -3.14 6.45 -11.43
C ALA A 288 -4.04 6.08 -12.63
N SER A 289 -3.55 5.23 -13.53
CA SER A 289 -4.24 4.77 -14.73
C SER A 289 -4.44 3.24 -14.68
N SER A 290 -4.26 2.56 -15.81
CA SER A 290 -4.41 1.11 -15.95
C SER A 290 -3.09 0.36 -15.79
N ILE A 291 -3.21 -0.93 -15.46
CA ILE A 291 -2.10 -1.88 -15.42
C ILE A 291 -2.44 -3.04 -16.35
N ALA A 292 -1.53 -3.39 -17.26
CA ALA A 292 -1.67 -4.50 -18.18
C ALA A 292 -0.51 -5.49 -18.03
N LEU A 293 -0.85 -6.76 -17.77
CA LEU A 293 0.08 -7.87 -17.81
C LEU A 293 -0.20 -8.67 -19.10
N ARG A 294 0.78 -8.68 -20.02
CA ARG A 294 0.72 -9.42 -21.28
C ARG A 294 0.98 -10.90 -21.06
N THR A 295 0.82 -11.69 -22.11
CA THR A 295 0.91 -13.15 -22.09
C THR A 295 2.10 -13.68 -21.29
N GLY A 296 1.81 -14.40 -20.23
CA GLY A 296 2.82 -15.03 -19.35
C GLY A 296 3.64 -14.06 -18.51
N ALA A 297 3.25 -12.78 -18.41
CA ALA A 297 3.89 -11.86 -17.50
C ALA A 297 3.55 -12.20 -16.04
N SER A 298 4.44 -11.87 -15.11
CA SER A 298 4.25 -12.20 -13.71
C SER A 298 4.69 -11.08 -12.75
N ILE A 299 4.15 -11.12 -11.54
CA ILE A 299 4.55 -10.21 -10.47
C ILE A 299 4.47 -10.91 -9.11
N ASP A 300 5.52 -10.76 -8.31
CA ASP A 300 5.48 -11.00 -6.87
C ASP A 300 5.27 -9.64 -6.18
N GLY A 301 4.00 -9.32 -5.91
CA GLY A 301 3.64 -7.98 -5.49
C GLY A 301 2.15 -7.70 -5.57
N ARG A 302 1.79 -6.40 -5.69
CA ARG A 302 0.41 -5.95 -5.75
C ARG A 302 0.16 -5.03 -6.94
N LEU A 303 -1.04 -5.13 -7.52
CA LEU A 303 -1.51 -4.30 -8.62
C LEU A 303 -2.62 -3.36 -8.13
N MET A 304 -2.31 -2.07 -8.00
CA MET A 304 -3.23 -1.05 -7.51
C MET A 304 -3.49 -0.03 -8.61
N ALA A 305 -4.66 -0.12 -9.27
CA ALA A 305 -4.96 0.66 -10.46
C ALA A 305 -6.07 1.70 -10.23
N GLY A 306 -5.80 2.94 -10.61
CA GLY A 306 -6.81 4.01 -10.64
C GLY A 306 -7.91 3.80 -11.67
N THR A 307 -7.70 2.91 -12.65
CA THR A 307 -8.72 2.51 -13.62
C THR A 307 -8.85 0.99 -13.67
N ALA A 308 -8.29 0.30 -14.63
CA ALA A 308 -8.49 -1.13 -14.85
C ALA A 308 -7.19 -1.93 -14.74
N VAL A 309 -7.33 -3.22 -14.41
CA VAL A 309 -6.26 -4.23 -14.52
C VAL A 309 -6.66 -5.25 -15.57
N THR A 310 -5.76 -5.52 -16.52
CA THR A 310 -5.94 -6.56 -17.53
C THR A 310 -4.84 -7.61 -17.43
N LEU A 311 -5.24 -8.87 -17.44
CA LEU A 311 -4.35 -10.02 -17.30
C LEU A 311 -4.49 -10.92 -18.52
N ASP A 312 -3.37 -11.34 -19.09
CA ASP A 312 -3.33 -12.28 -20.21
C ASP A 312 -2.42 -13.46 -19.84
N GLN A 313 -3.02 -14.55 -19.36
CA GLN A 313 -2.31 -15.74 -18.86
C GLN A 313 -1.19 -15.36 -17.88
N ALA A 314 -1.50 -14.42 -17.00
CA ALA A 314 -0.54 -13.79 -16.10
C ALA A 314 -0.55 -14.44 -14.71
N VAL A 315 0.58 -14.34 -14.01
CA VAL A 315 0.71 -14.81 -12.63
C VAL A 315 0.87 -13.62 -11.69
N VAL A 316 0.01 -13.54 -10.67
CA VAL A 316 0.08 -12.49 -9.64
C VAL A 316 0.14 -13.15 -8.27
N THR A 317 1.24 -12.96 -7.56
CA THR A 317 1.47 -13.56 -6.24
C THR A 317 1.58 -12.45 -5.19
N GLU A 318 0.84 -12.58 -4.09
CA GLU A 318 0.99 -11.68 -2.96
C GLU A 318 2.40 -11.78 -2.38
N PRO A 319 3.11 -10.66 -2.12
CA PRO A 319 4.46 -10.69 -1.54
C PRO A 319 4.41 -11.24 -0.10
N ASN A 320 5.34 -12.15 0.21
CA ASN A 320 5.47 -12.82 1.50
C ASN A 320 6.61 -12.21 2.31
#